data_a4139df476bb16040652f43b0c434531
#
_entry.id   a4139df476bb16040652f43b0c434531
#
_cell.length_a   1.000
_cell.length_b   1.000
_cell.length_c   1.000
_cell.angle_alpha   90.00
_cell.angle_beta   90.00
_cell.angle_gamma   90.00
#
_symmetry.space_group_name_H-M   'P 1'
#
loop_
_entity.id
_entity.type
_entity.pdbx_description
1 polymer ?
#
loop_
_entity_poly.entity_id
_entity_poly.type
_entity_poly.pdbx_seq_one_letter_code
_entity_poly.pdbx_strand_id
1 'polypeptide(L)'
;MTEAVASKHARIESVDVVRGAIMIIMALDHVRDYFSNPGFEPTDLTHTSVALFFTRWITHFCAPVFFLLTGTGAYLSLRKQSPAQLSRFLFTRGLWLIFLELVVVRCLGWQFNFDYRLTLIIVLWALGWSMIVLSALVFLPAWWVAAFGVVLIAGHNLLDGIQSSNPIWSILHSPNILWSSLNAGKLFYRVWDLV
;
A
#
# COMPACT_ATOMS: atom_id res chain seq x y z
N MET A 1 -40.57 24.12 -22.42
CA MET A 1 -39.11 23.87 -22.44
C MET A 1 -38.71 23.46 -21.03
N THR A 2 -38.67 22.18 -20.78
CA THR A 2 -38.33 21.60 -19.46
C THR A 2 -36.84 21.31 -19.51
N GLU A 3 -36.05 22.10 -18.80
CA GLU A 3 -34.63 21.83 -18.63
C GLU A 3 -34.43 20.48 -17.93
N ALA A 4 -33.87 19.52 -18.65
CA ALA A 4 -33.36 18.30 -18.10
C ALA A 4 -32.17 18.66 -17.19
N VAL A 5 -32.42 18.83 -15.91
CA VAL A 5 -31.38 18.90 -14.90
C VAL A 5 -30.60 17.57 -14.97
N ALA A 6 -29.49 17.60 -15.68
CA ALA A 6 -28.54 16.51 -15.66
C ALA A 6 -28.20 16.23 -14.20
N SER A 7 -28.63 15.10 -13.69
CA SER A 7 -28.29 14.65 -12.34
C SER A 7 -26.78 14.47 -12.29
N LYS A 8 -26.07 15.51 -11.84
CA LYS A 8 -24.67 15.45 -11.50
C LYS A 8 -24.55 14.31 -10.47
N HIS A 9 -23.98 13.19 -10.88
CA HIS A 9 -23.77 12.06 -9.97
C HIS A 9 -23.08 12.58 -8.71
N ALA A 10 -23.81 12.55 -7.61
CA ALA A 10 -23.33 13.06 -6.33
C ALA A 10 -21.98 12.39 -5.99
N ARG A 11 -20.95 13.19 -5.98
CA ARG A 11 -19.61 12.77 -5.54
C ARG A 11 -19.69 12.54 -4.03
N ILE A 12 -19.12 11.46 -3.53
CA ILE A 12 -19.12 11.20 -2.10
C ILE A 12 -17.99 12.03 -1.49
N GLU A 13 -18.29 13.26 -1.12
CA GLU A 13 -17.34 14.23 -0.60
C GLU A 13 -16.57 13.72 0.62
N SER A 14 -17.21 12.91 1.48
CA SER A 14 -16.58 12.33 2.67
C SER A 14 -15.38 11.42 2.31
N VAL A 15 -15.46 10.66 1.22
CA VAL A 15 -14.35 9.82 0.76
C VAL A 15 -13.17 10.68 0.29
N ASP A 16 -13.45 11.77 -0.41
CA ASP A 16 -12.42 12.68 -0.90
C ASP A 16 -11.77 13.45 0.27
N VAL A 17 -12.54 13.84 1.29
CA VAL A 17 -12.02 14.50 2.50
C VAL A 17 -11.11 13.55 3.28
N VAL A 18 -11.53 12.30 3.51
CA VAL A 18 -10.69 11.30 4.19
C VAL A 18 -9.41 11.04 3.41
N ARG A 19 -9.49 10.91 2.08
CA ARG A 19 -8.31 10.73 1.23
C ARG A 19 -7.35 11.91 1.37
N GLY A 20 -7.85 13.14 1.32
CA GLY A 20 -7.05 14.34 1.50
C GLY A 20 -6.38 14.40 2.88
N ALA A 21 -7.12 14.11 3.94
CA ALA A 21 -6.59 14.09 5.31
C ALA A 21 -5.45 13.06 5.47
N ILE A 22 -5.64 11.83 4.95
CA ILE A 22 -4.60 10.79 5.00
C ILE A 22 -3.37 11.17 4.17
N MET A 23 -3.54 11.84 3.04
CA MET A 23 -2.39 12.34 2.26
C MET A 23 -1.56 13.37 3.04
N ILE A 24 -2.21 14.25 3.82
CA ILE A 24 -1.51 15.21 4.68
C ILE A 24 -0.73 14.49 5.79
N ILE A 25 -1.37 13.50 6.44
CA ILE A 25 -0.72 12.71 7.50
C ILE A 25 0.47 11.91 6.94
N MET A 26 0.32 11.32 5.75
CA MET A 26 1.41 10.61 5.07
C MET A 26 2.57 11.54 4.70
N ALA A 27 2.28 12.78 4.28
CA ALA A 27 3.32 13.76 4.03
C ALA A 27 4.14 14.09 5.30
N LEU A 28 3.48 14.12 6.47
CA LEU A 28 4.16 14.28 7.76
C LEU A 28 5.13 13.13 8.04
N ASP A 29 4.74 11.89 7.74
CA ASP A 29 5.60 10.72 7.89
C ASP A 29 6.87 10.82 7.02
N HIS A 30 6.68 11.13 5.75
CA HIS A 30 7.80 11.28 4.83
C HIS A 30 8.73 12.45 5.20
N VAL A 31 8.18 13.59 5.63
CA VAL A 31 9.00 14.70 6.12
C VAL A 31 9.84 14.27 7.33
N ARG A 32 9.26 13.53 8.25
CA ARG A 32 10.00 12.97 9.38
C ARG A 32 11.14 12.06 8.89
N ASP A 33 10.85 11.12 8.00
CA ASP A 33 11.83 10.14 7.51
C ASP A 33 12.98 10.78 6.73
N TYR A 34 12.73 11.88 6.00
CA TYR A 34 13.75 12.61 5.26
C TYR A 34 14.58 13.57 6.12
N PHE A 35 13.98 14.19 7.14
CA PHE A 35 14.61 15.27 7.89
C PHE A 35 14.97 14.91 9.33
N SER A 36 14.56 13.75 9.84
CA SER A 36 14.96 13.26 11.15
C SER A 36 15.55 11.85 11.01
N ASN A 37 16.71 11.67 11.64
CA ASN A 37 17.32 10.35 11.79
C ASN A 37 17.68 10.16 13.27
N PRO A 38 16.71 9.76 14.10
CA PRO A 38 16.91 9.64 15.54
C PRO A 38 17.85 8.48 15.94
N GLY A 39 18.22 7.58 14.99
CA GLY A 39 19.07 6.42 15.29
C GLY A 39 18.37 5.32 16.08
N PHE A 40 17.05 5.45 16.31
CA PHE A 40 16.18 4.46 16.98
C PHE A 40 14.78 4.50 16.37
N GLU A 41 14.03 3.41 16.56
CA GLU A 41 12.64 3.36 16.12
C GLU A 41 11.77 4.37 16.90
N PRO A 42 10.98 5.23 16.22
CA PRO A 42 10.14 6.23 16.88
C PRO A 42 9.10 5.65 17.85
N THR A 43 8.79 4.37 17.75
CA THR A 43 7.87 3.65 18.63
C THR A 43 8.56 2.99 19.82
N ASP A 44 9.89 3.03 19.89
CA ASP A 44 10.64 2.51 21.05
C ASP A 44 10.44 3.43 22.26
N LEU A 45 9.64 2.97 23.22
CA LEU A 45 9.27 3.71 24.43
C LEU A 45 10.46 4.06 25.34
N THR A 46 11.61 3.42 25.14
CA THR A 46 12.80 3.66 25.98
C THR A 46 13.59 4.91 25.55
N HIS A 47 13.47 5.29 24.28
CA HIS A 47 14.28 6.37 23.68
C HIS A 47 13.42 7.49 23.06
N THR A 48 12.14 7.22 22.77
CA THR A 48 11.28 8.15 22.04
C THR A 48 10.73 9.27 22.93
N SER A 49 10.41 10.41 22.31
CA SER A 49 9.58 11.44 22.94
C SER A 49 8.09 11.21 22.64
N VAL A 50 7.21 11.72 23.51
CA VAL A 50 5.76 11.62 23.33
C VAL A 50 5.32 12.14 21.95
N ALA A 51 5.86 13.27 21.51
CA ALA A 51 5.53 13.85 20.21
C ALA A 51 5.97 12.94 19.05
N LEU A 52 7.20 12.42 19.10
CA LEU A 52 7.72 11.54 18.06
C LEU A 52 6.97 10.22 17.99
N PHE A 53 6.63 9.63 19.15
CA PHE A 53 5.81 8.43 19.22
C PHE A 53 4.45 8.64 18.54
N PHE A 54 3.72 9.70 18.91
CA PHE A 54 2.40 9.94 18.34
C PHE A 54 2.43 10.28 16.85
N THR A 55 3.46 10.96 16.35
CA THR A 55 3.60 11.18 14.91
C THR A 55 3.74 9.86 14.16
N ARG A 56 4.54 8.92 14.65
CA ARG A 56 4.70 7.60 14.06
C ARG A 56 3.44 6.75 14.21
N TRP A 57 2.83 6.77 15.40
CA TRP A 57 1.62 5.99 15.68
C TRP A 57 0.47 6.36 14.76
N ILE A 58 0.23 7.67 14.53
CA ILE A 58 -0.87 8.12 13.65
C ILE A 58 -0.61 7.79 12.18
N THR A 59 0.64 7.79 11.74
CA THR A 59 0.99 7.49 10.36
C THR A 59 0.85 6.00 10.01
N HIS A 60 0.85 5.09 11.01
CA HIS A 60 0.54 3.67 10.79
C HIS A 60 -0.84 3.44 10.17
N PHE A 61 -1.80 4.35 10.40
CA PHE A 61 -3.13 4.23 9.81
C PHE A 61 -3.18 4.62 8.33
N CYS A 62 -2.16 5.28 7.79
CA CYS A 62 -2.19 5.76 6.40
C CYS A 62 -2.34 4.63 5.39
N ALA A 63 -1.50 3.59 5.47
CA ALA A 63 -1.55 2.47 4.55
C ALA A 63 -2.88 1.69 4.63
N PRO A 64 -3.35 1.24 5.81
CA PRO A 64 -4.65 0.56 5.93
C PRO A 64 -5.81 1.39 5.36
N VAL A 65 -5.83 2.71 5.58
CA VAL A 65 -6.88 3.57 5.04
C VAL A 65 -6.78 3.69 3.51
N PHE A 66 -5.59 3.74 2.91
CA PHE A 66 -5.46 3.71 1.46
C PHE A 66 -6.00 2.41 0.86
N PHE A 67 -5.72 1.26 1.46
CA PHE A 67 -6.29 -0.01 1.04
C PHE A 67 -7.82 -0.02 1.16
N LEU A 68 -8.35 0.45 2.29
CA LEU A 68 -9.79 0.58 2.51
C LEU A 68 -10.45 1.49 1.47
N LEU A 69 -9.88 2.66 1.20
CA LEU A 69 -10.41 3.62 0.23
C LEU A 69 -10.33 3.07 -1.20
N THR A 70 -9.31 2.30 -1.53
CA THR A 70 -9.20 1.64 -2.84
C THR A 70 -10.29 0.59 -3.02
N GLY A 71 -10.51 -0.27 -2.03
CA GLY A 71 -11.58 -1.26 -2.04
C GLY A 71 -12.97 -0.62 -2.10
N THR A 72 -13.21 0.41 -1.29
CA THR A 72 -14.48 1.17 -1.29
C THR A 72 -14.71 1.84 -2.64
N GLY A 73 -13.68 2.45 -3.22
CA GLY A 73 -13.75 3.08 -4.54
C GLY A 73 -14.07 2.07 -5.65
N ALA A 74 -13.48 0.88 -5.60
CA ALA A 74 -13.78 -0.19 -6.54
C ALA A 74 -15.23 -0.66 -6.40
N TYR A 75 -15.70 -0.89 -5.18
CA TYR A 75 -17.09 -1.29 -4.92
C TYR A 75 -18.13 -0.26 -5.41
N LEU A 76 -17.88 1.02 -5.15
CA LEU A 76 -18.73 2.10 -5.63
C LEU A 76 -18.72 2.23 -7.16
N SER A 77 -17.60 1.91 -7.79
CA SER A 77 -17.44 1.95 -9.25
C SER A 77 -18.22 0.82 -9.95
N LEU A 78 -18.42 -0.33 -9.29
CA LEU A 78 -19.27 -1.42 -9.81
C LEU A 78 -20.72 -0.99 -10.08
N ARG A 79 -21.20 0.04 -9.39
CA ARG A 79 -22.55 0.60 -9.64
C ARG A 79 -22.65 1.43 -10.93
N LYS A 80 -21.50 1.82 -11.48
CA LYS A 80 -21.43 2.76 -12.63
C LYS A 80 -20.77 2.15 -13.85
N GLN A 81 -20.02 1.07 -13.71
CA GLN A 81 -19.24 0.44 -14.77
C GLN A 81 -19.51 -1.07 -14.80
N SER A 82 -19.31 -1.68 -15.97
CA SER A 82 -19.33 -3.14 -16.04
C SER A 82 -18.15 -3.76 -15.30
N PRO A 83 -18.29 -5.00 -14.76
CA PRO A 83 -17.19 -5.69 -14.09
C PRO A 83 -15.91 -5.78 -14.95
N ALA A 84 -16.06 -6.00 -16.25
CA ALA A 84 -14.93 -6.09 -17.18
C ALA A 84 -14.18 -4.74 -17.33
N GLN A 85 -14.92 -3.63 -17.39
CA GLN A 85 -14.30 -2.29 -17.44
C GLN A 85 -13.55 -1.98 -16.14
N LEU A 86 -14.18 -2.29 -14.99
CA LEU A 86 -13.56 -2.09 -13.69
C LEU A 86 -12.33 -2.99 -13.52
N SER A 87 -12.40 -4.26 -13.92
CA SER A 87 -11.27 -5.18 -13.88
C SER A 87 -10.08 -4.62 -14.67
N ARG A 88 -10.30 -4.21 -15.91
CA ARG A 88 -9.25 -3.60 -16.74
C ARG A 88 -8.67 -2.33 -16.11
N PHE A 89 -9.52 -1.49 -15.54
CA PHE A 89 -9.08 -0.28 -14.84
C PHE A 89 -8.19 -0.60 -13.64
N LEU A 90 -8.62 -1.53 -12.78
CA LEU A 90 -7.86 -1.94 -11.59
C LEU A 90 -6.52 -2.59 -11.97
N PHE A 91 -6.54 -3.47 -12.98
CA PHE A 91 -5.34 -4.12 -13.47
C PHE A 91 -4.30 -3.13 -13.99
N THR A 92 -4.71 -2.21 -14.87
CA THR A 92 -3.80 -1.20 -15.43
C THR A 92 -3.26 -0.25 -14.36
N ARG A 93 -4.09 0.15 -13.41
CA ARG A 93 -3.67 0.98 -12.27
C ARG A 93 -2.73 0.24 -11.34
N GLY A 94 -3.00 -1.03 -11.06
CA GLY A 94 -2.10 -1.88 -10.27
C GLY A 94 -0.72 -2.01 -10.90
N LEU A 95 -0.64 -2.31 -12.19
CA LEU A 95 0.63 -2.34 -12.92
C LEU A 95 1.36 -0.98 -12.90
N TRP A 96 0.61 0.10 -13.04
CA TRP A 96 1.19 1.44 -12.99
C TRP A 96 1.78 1.76 -11.61
N LEU A 97 1.12 1.37 -10.52
CA LEU A 97 1.64 1.58 -9.15
C LEU A 97 2.92 0.77 -8.92
N ILE A 98 2.96 -0.47 -9.38
CA ILE A 98 4.17 -1.32 -9.30
C ILE A 98 5.32 -0.68 -10.10
N PHE A 99 5.04 -0.19 -11.30
CA PHE A 99 6.03 0.53 -12.11
C PHE A 99 6.54 1.80 -11.41
N LEU A 100 5.64 2.59 -10.84
CA LEU A 100 6.00 3.80 -10.08
C LEU A 100 6.94 3.46 -8.92
N GLU A 101 6.63 2.44 -8.14
CA GLU A 101 7.47 2.02 -7.01
C GLU A 101 8.86 1.59 -7.48
N LEU A 102 8.91 0.65 -8.43
CA LEU A 102 10.15 0.02 -8.83
C LEU A 102 11.06 0.91 -9.69
N VAL A 103 10.51 1.90 -10.35
CA VAL A 103 11.27 2.78 -11.25
C VAL A 103 11.32 4.21 -10.73
N VAL A 104 10.17 4.85 -10.58
CA VAL A 104 10.13 6.29 -10.30
C VAL A 104 10.52 6.60 -8.86
N VAL A 105 9.82 6.00 -7.88
CA VAL A 105 10.07 6.25 -6.46
C VAL A 105 11.48 5.82 -6.09
N ARG A 106 11.91 4.69 -6.60
CA ARG A 106 13.24 4.18 -6.36
C ARG A 106 14.34 5.07 -6.96
N CYS A 107 14.20 5.45 -8.24
CA CYS A 107 15.25 6.22 -8.91
C CYS A 107 15.27 7.68 -8.45
N LEU A 108 14.12 8.29 -8.15
CA LEU A 108 13.99 9.72 -7.88
C LEU A 108 13.63 10.03 -6.42
N GLY A 109 12.86 9.16 -5.77
CA GLY A 109 12.36 9.38 -4.42
C GLY A 109 13.36 9.01 -3.32
N TRP A 110 14.10 7.92 -3.49
CA TRP A 110 15.05 7.42 -2.49
C TRP A 110 16.49 7.57 -2.94
N GLN A 111 17.08 8.74 -2.69
CA GLN A 111 18.52 9.01 -2.81
C GLN A 111 19.13 8.73 -4.19
N PHE A 112 18.37 8.88 -5.27
CA PHE A 112 18.84 8.67 -6.64
C PHE A 112 19.55 7.32 -6.84
N ASN A 113 18.94 6.25 -6.33
CA ASN A 113 19.48 4.90 -6.35
C ASN A 113 19.37 4.26 -7.76
N PHE A 114 20.25 4.65 -8.66
CA PHE A 114 20.31 4.11 -10.03
C PHE A 114 21.03 2.75 -10.12
N ASP A 115 21.84 2.40 -9.13
CA ASP A 115 22.71 1.22 -9.16
C ASP A 115 21.97 -0.08 -8.84
N TYR A 116 20.71 -0.02 -8.47
CA TYR A 116 19.95 -1.18 -8.02
C TYR A 116 20.59 -1.96 -6.84
N ARG A 117 21.37 -1.28 -6.01
CA ARG A 117 21.98 -1.88 -4.82
C ARG A 117 20.96 -2.15 -3.72
N LEU A 118 20.01 -1.24 -3.55
CA LEU A 118 18.94 -1.33 -2.58
C LEU A 118 17.60 -1.19 -3.31
N THR A 119 16.70 -2.16 -3.15
CA THR A 119 15.32 -2.07 -3.63
C THR A 119 14.39 -2.14 -2.44
N LEU A 120 13.72 -1.04 -2.17
CA LEU A 120 12.65 -0.98 -1.19
C LEU A 120 11.34 -1.34 -1.88
N ILE A 121 10.61 -2.27 -1.30
CA ILE A 121 9.30 -2.70 -1.76
C ILE A 121 8.32 -2.27 -0.67
N ILE A 122 7.58 -1.18 -0.94
CA ILE A 122 6.79 -0.48 0.07
C ILE A 122 5.29 -0.52 -0.30
N VAL A 123 4.56 0.48 0.15
CA VAL A 123 3.10 0.54 0.09
C VAL A 123 2.53 0.53 -1.34
N LEU A 124 3.16 1.23 -2.29
CA LEU A 124 2.65 1.30 -3.67
C LEU A 124 2.71 -0.06 -4.37
N TRP A 125 3.76 -0.85 -4.12
CA TRP A 125 3.88 -2.21 -4.64
C TRP A 125 2.79 -3.12 -4.07
N ALA A 126 2.57 -3.09 -2.75
CA ALA A 126 1.54 -3.87 -2.09
C ALA A 126 0.13 -3.45 -2.58
N LEU A 127 -0.12 -2.14 -2.68
CA LEU A 127 -1.38 -1.61 -3.21
C LEU A 127 -1.57 -2.00 -4.68
N GLY A 128 -0.52 -1.96 -5.49
CA GLY A 128 -0.55 -2.39 -6.89
C GLY A 128 -0.95 -3.85 -7.04
N TRP A 129 -0.34 -4.75 -6.28
CA TRP A 129 -0.72 -6.17 -6.27
C TRP A 129 -2.12 -6.40 -5.74
N SER A 130 -2.54 -5.68 -4.70
CA SER A 130 -3.92 -5.76 -4.19
C SER A 130 -4.94 -5.36 -5.24
N MET A 131 -4.65 -4.32 -6.05
CA MET A 131 -5.52 -3.93 -7.16
C MET A 131 -5.55 -4.98 -8.27
N ILE A 132 -4.42 -5.63 -8.59
CA ILE A 132 -4.36 -6.72 -9.57
C ILE A 132 -5.18 -7.92 -9.09
N VAL A 133 -5.04 -8.33 -7.84
CA VAL A 133 -5.85 -9.42 -7.27
C VAL A 133 -7.32 -9.03 -7.27
N LEU A 134 -7.65 -7.80 -6.84
CA LEU A 134 -9.03 -7.32 -6.85
C LEU A 134 -9.62 -7.28 -8.27
N SER A 135 -8.81 -7.01 -9.29
CA SER A 135 -9.25 -7.04 -10.69
C SER A 135 -9.76 -8.40 -11.15
N ALA A 136 -9.22 -9.49 -10.59
CA ALA A 136 -9.71 -10.84 -10.81
C ALA A 136 -10.94 -11.16 -9.95
N LEU A 137 -10.94 -10.68 -8.70
CA LEU A 137 -12.02 -10.94 -7.76
C LEU A 137 -13.32 -10.15 -8.05
N VAL A 138 -13.26 -9.11 -8.85
CA VAL A 138 -14.41 -8.23 -9.16
C VAL A 138 -15.56 -8.95 -9.88
N PHE A 139 -15.27 -10.11 -10.48
CA PHE A 139 -16.29 -10.96 -11.13
C PHE A 139 -17.06 -11.83 -10.14
N LEU A 140 -16.60 -11.92 -8.88
CA LEU A 140 -17.26 -12.65 -7.82
C LEU A 140 -18.28 -11.76 -7.10
N PRO A 141 -19.34 -12.34 -6.53
CA PRO A 141 -20.24 -11.60 -5.64
C PRO A 141 -19.47 -11.03 -4.44
N ALA A 142 -19.88 -9.84 -3.99
CA ALA A 142 -19.17 -9.08 -2.95
C ALA A 142 -18.92 -9.88 -1.64
N TRP A 143 -19.81 -10.81 -1.30
CA TRP A 143 -19.63 -11.63 -0.10
C TRP A 143 -18.44 -12.60 -0.18
N TRP A 144 -18.14 -13.15 -1.39
CA TRP A 144 -16.95 -13.98 -1.60
C TRP A 144 -15.68 -13.14 -1.47
N VAL A 145 -15.67 -11.92 -2.00
CA VAL A 145 -14.54 -11.00 -1.87
C VAL A 145 -14.32 -10.63 -0.40
N ALA A 146 -15.41 -10.37 0.34
CA ALA A 146 -15.36 -10.11 1.78
C ALA A 146 -14.83 -11.31 2.56
N ALA A 147 -15.35 -12.52 2.27
CA ALA A 147 -14.89 -13.76 2.91
C ALA A 147 -13.41 -14.01 2.65
N PHE A 148 -12.94 -13.81 1.43
CA PHE A 148 -11.52 -13.91 1.07
C PHE A 148 -10.66 -12.93 1.87
N GLY A 149 -11.09 -11.66 1.98
CA GLY A 149 -10.40 -10.65 2.79
C GLY A 149 -10.32 -11.02 4.28
N VAL A 150 -11.43 -11.48 4.85
CA VAL A 150 -11.48 -11.93 6.26
C VAL A 150 -10.54 -13.12 6.48
N VAL A 151 -10.54 -14.11 5.58
CA VAL A 151 -9.65 -15.27 5.66
C VAL A 151 -8.18 -14.85 5.59
N LEU A 152 -7.83 -13.91 4.70
CA LEU A 152 -6.47 -13.40 4.63
C LEU A 152 -6.04 -12.69 5.92
N ILE A 153 -6.89 -11.82 6.46
CA ILE A 153 -6.58 -11.07 7.69
C ILE A 153 -6.48 -12.02 8.89
N ALA A 154 -7.45 -12.92 9.06
CA ALA A 154 -7.46 -13.86 10.18
C ALA A 154 -6.37 -14.94 10.05
N GLY A 155 -6.05 -15.35 8.82
CA GLY A 155 -5.07 -16.39 8.54
C GLY A 155 -3.63 -15.90 8.54
N HIS A 156 -3.39 -14.60 8.42
CA HIS A 156 -2.04 -14.04 8.34
C HIS A 156 -1.19 -14.42 9.55
N ASN A 157 -1.72 -14.21 10.74
CA ASN A 157 -0.98 -14.50 11.99
C ASN A 157 -0.72 -15.99 12.20
N LEU A 158 -1.50 -16.89 11.59
CA LEU A 158 -1.24 -18.35 11.66
C LEU A 158 0.01 -18.74 10.87
N LEU A 159 0.42 -17.91 9.93
CA LEU A 159 1.55 -18.13 9.05
C LEU A 159 2.86 -17.56 9.61
N ASP A 160 2.81 -16.71 10.63
CA ASP A 160 3.97 -16.03 11.23
C ASP A 160 5.02 -17.00 11.78
N GLY A 161 4.59 -18.17 12.27
CA GLY A 161 5.48 -19.22 12.78
C GLY A 161 6.22 -20.03 11.71
N ILE A 162 5.85 -19.87 10.42
CA ILE A 162 6.42 -20.64 9.33
C ILE A 162 7.60 -19.88 8.73
N GLN A 163 8.81 -20.28 9.12
CA GLN A 163 10.04 -19.77 8.50
C GLN A 163 10.42 -20.65 7.30
N SER A 164 10.44 -20.08 6.12
CA SER A 164 10.85 -20.78 4.90
C SER A 164 11.90 -19.95 4.15
N SER A 165 12.92 -20.65 3.66
CA SER A 165 13.94 -20.05 2.79
C SER A 165 13.48 -19.86 1.33
N ASN A 166 12.20 -20.12 1.04
CA ASN A 166 11.64 -19.93 -0.29
C ASN A 166 11.54 -18.44 -0.63
N PRO A 167 12.11 -17.96 -1.76
CA PRO A 167 12.06 -16.55 -2.13
C PRO A 167 10.64 -15.99 -2.24
N ILE A 168 9.67 -16.79 -2.72
CA ILE A 168 8.27 -16.39 -2.84
C ILE A 168 7.66 -16.17 -1.44
N TRP A 169 7.98 -17.06 -0.49
CA TRP A 169 7.54 -16.92 0.90
C TRP A 169 8.10 -15.64 1.53
N SER A 170 9.38 -15.39 1.33
CA SER A 170 10.04 -14.17 1.83
C SER A 170 9.43 -12.90 1.24
N ILE A 171 9.01 -12.89 -0.03
CA ILE A 171 8.32 -11.76 -0.65
C ILE A 171 6.93 -11.53 -0.04
N LEU A 172 6.21 -12.59 0.29
CA LEU A 172 4.82 -12.50 0.72
C LEU A 172 4.66 -12.33 2.22
N HIS A 173 5.58 -12.86 3.03
CA HIS A 173 5.32 -13.02 4.46
C HIS A 173 6.47 -12.64 5.38
N SER A 174 7.72 -12.68 4.95
CA SER A 174 8.87 -12.42 5.82
C SER A 174 9.45 -11.02 5.65
N PRO A 175 9.77 -10.30 6.75
CA PRO A 175 10.48 -9.01 6.69
C PRO A 175 11.98 -9.19 6.42
N ASN A 176 12.39 -10.26 5.77
CA ASN A 176 13.79 -10.59 5.57
C ASN A 176 14.38 -9.97 4.30
N ILE A 177 15.71 -9.85 4.29
CA ILE A 177 16.50 -9.53 3.11
C ILE A 177 16.25 -10.61 2.05
N LEU A 178 15.57 -10.25 0.97
CA LEU A 178 15.16 -11.18 -0.07
C LEU A 178 16.34 -11.76 -0.84
N TRP A 179 17.38 -10.98 -1.02
CA TRP A 179 18.59 -11.38 -1.71
C TRP A 179 19.73 -10.44 -1.34
N SER A 180 20.76 -10.97 -0.69
CA SER A 180 22.06 -10.34 -0.61
C SER A 180 22.99 -11.08 -1.55
N SER A 181 23.27 -10.52 -2.72
CA SER A 181 24.34 -10.99 -3.56
C SER A 181 25.65 -10.45 -2.99
N LEU A 182 26.28 -11.24 -2.15
CA LEU A 182 27.57 -10.95 -1.55
C LEU A 182 28.64 -10.65 -2.62
N ASN A 183 28.48 -11.17 -3.83
CA ASN A 183 29.42 -10.95 -4.94
C ASN A 183 29.07 -9.75 -5.84
N ALA A 184 27.90 -9.12 -5.68
CA ALA A 184 27.48 -7.98 -6.51
C ALA A 184 27.10 -6.72 -5.71
N GLY A 185 27.18 -6.74 -4.39
CA GLY A 185 26.84 -5.59 -3.53
C GLY A 185 25.39 -5.11 -3.66
N LYS A 186 24.50 -5.97 -4.16
CA LYS A 186 23.08 -5.64 -4.34
C LYS A 186 22.27 -6.23 -3.20
N LEU A 187 21.53 -5.38 -2.55
CA LEU A 187 20.75 -5.72 -1.37
C LEU A 187 19.28 -5.42 -1.64
N PHE A 188 18.41 -6.45 -1.52
CA PHE A 188 16.96 -6.28 -1.59
C PHE A 188 16.41 -6.30 -0.18
N TYR A 189 15.83 -5.19 0.26
CA TYR A 189 15.10 -5.09 1.51
C TYR A 189 13.61 -5.02 1.24
N ARG A 190 12.85 -5.80 1.98
CA ARG A 190 11.43 -5.61 2.13
C ARG A 190 11.20 -4.95 3.47
N VAL A 191 10.70 -3.73 3.44
CA VAL A 191 10.40 -2.99 4.67
C VAL A 191 8.91 -3.17 4.97
N TRP A 192 8.57 -4.21 5.72
CA TRP A 192 7.25 -4.34 6.34
C TRP A 192 7.20 -3.69 7.72
N ASP A 193 8.35 -3.44 8.31
CA ASP A 193 8.47 -2.86 9.65
C ASP A 193 8.27 -1.33 9.68
N LEU A 194 8.00 -0.72 8.53
CA LEU A 194 7.73 0.72 8.41
C LEU A 194 6.22 1.04 8.27
N VAL A 195 5.35 0.05 8.40
CA VAL A 195 3.89 0.26 8.35
C VAL A 195 3.27 0.04 9.71
#